data_054e056d4a9f6099533709a98e0016b5
#
_entry.id   054e056d4a9f6099533709a98e0016b5
#
_cell.length_a   1.000
_cell.length_b   1.000
_cell.length_c   1.000
_cell.angle_alpha   90.00
_cell.angle_beta   90.00
_cell.angle_gamma   90.00
#
_symmetry.space_group_name_H-M   'P 1'
#
loop_
_entity.id
_entity.type
_entity.pdbx_description
1 polymer ?
#
loop_
_entity_poly.entity_id
_entity_poly.type
_entity_poly.pdbx_seq_one_letter_code
_entity_poly.pdbx_strand_id
1 'polypeptide(L)'
;SYLNTARRDKEGINPIKEDLAAINAIKNLDDIQKYTVKKTKDGSKLLYDWSVATDLNDARNYGIFLVNPKLGLSRSYYQNDEEEDKEILDEYTKYVNDMLGYLGEKNTEEKAKKIVAFEKEIAKFLLTDEEQDDITKYNNPMKVSEIAKKIKNVDIQKFLKDAGVNTDNVNVEELKYYENLDKIINMSNIEVIKDYMKFQLISGSAGILDEKTSNRSFEFYGKVLSGRKERDAIEKRALDFVSEELGEIVGKVYVEKNFSAEAKKNTEEMIKYIKIAFQNRIKNLTWMSEETKKAALEKLSKLKK
;
A
#
# COMPACT_ATOMS: atom_id res chain seq x y z
N SER A 1 2.23 -2.74 26.06
CA SER A 1 2.23 -1.29 25.80
C SER A 1 3.37 -0.95 24.86
N TYR A 2 3.11 -0.13 23.85
CA TYR A 2 4.13 0.37 22.88
C TYR A 2 5.33 1.03 23.59
N LEU A 3 5.05 1.78 24.66
CA LEU A 3 6.04 2.49 25.46
C LEU A 3 6.93 1.57 26.32
N ASN A 4 6.57 0.31 26.51
CA ASN A 4 7.37 -0.62 27.32
C ASN A 4 8.36 -1.37 26.42
N THR A 5 9.49 -0.71 26.13
CA THR A 5 10.56 -1.29 25.30
C THR A 5 11.17 -2.55 25.90
N ALA A 6 11.39 -2.58 27.22
CA ALA A 6 11.92 -3.77 27.88
C ALA A 6 11.03 -5.01 27.71
N ARG A 7 9.70 -4.82 27.72
CA ARG A 7 8.76 -5.91 27.41
C ARG A 7 8.85 -6.32 25.94
N ARG A 8 8.89 -5.35 25.03
CA ARG A 8 9.00 -5.61 23.59
C ARG A 8 10.29 -6.35 23.25
N ASP A 9 11.42 -5.95 23.84
CA ASP A 9 12.70 -6.62 23.67
C ASP A 9 12.68 -8.06 24.20
N LYS A 10 11.99 -8.31 25.33
CA LYS A 10 11.79 -9.65 25.85
C LYS A 10 10.88 -10.52 24.96
N GLU A 11 9.85 -9.95 24.39
CA GLU A 11 8.92 -10.64 23.48
C GLU A 11 9.56 -10.88 22.09
N GLY A 12 10.43 -9.99 21.62
CA GLY A 12 11.12 -10.10 20.33
C GLY A 12 10.13 -10.29 19.18
N ILE A 13 10.30 -11.40 18.44
CA ILE A 13 9.44 -11.75 17.29
C ILE A 13 8.20 -12.56 17.69
N ASN A 14 7.92 -12.78 18.99
CA ASN A 14 6.75 -13.55 19.42
C ASN A 14 5.43 -13.10 18.84
N PRO A 15 5.16 -11.78 18.67
CA PRO A 15 3.90 -11.30 18.10
C PRO A 15 3.59 -11.80 16.68
N ILE A 16 4.61 -12.16 15.90
CA ILE A 16 4.46 -12.62 14.51
C ILE A 16 4.71 -14.13 14.32
N LYS A 17 4.90 -14.89 15.40
CA LYS A 17 5.24 -16.32 15.32
C LYS A 17 4.16 -17.18 14.66
N GLU A 18 2.90 -16.88 14.89
CA GLU A 18 1.79 -17.62 14.27
C GLU A 18 1.78 -17.44 12.76
N ASP A 19 1.98 -16.22 12.29
CA ASP A 19 2.08 -15.94 10.86
C ASP A 19 3.31 -16.58 10.23
N LEU A 20 4.46 -16.55 10.93
CA LEU A 20 5.67 -17.25 10.48
C LEU A 20 5.44 -18.76 10.35
N ALA A 21 4.75 -19.37 11.32
CA ALA A 21 4.38 -20.79 11.27
C ALA A 21 3.46 -21.08 10.08
N ALA A 22 2.48 -20.21 9.81
CA ALA A 22 1.58 -20.34 8.68
C ALA A 22 2.34 -20.22 7.33
N ILE A 23 3.27 -19.28 7.19
CA ILE A 23 4.11 -19.15 5.99
C ILE A 23 4.99 -20.39 5.80
N ASN A 24 5.61 -20.90 6.87
CA ASN A 24 6.44 -22.09 6.82
C ASN A 24 5.64 -23.34 6.39
N ALA A 25 4.37 -23.42 6.72
CA ALA A 25 3.47 -24.53 6.37
C ALA A 25 3.01 -24.51 4.89
N ILE A 26 3.24 -23.44 4.15
CA ILE A 26 2.89 -23.34 2.72
C ILE A 26 3.64 -24.40 1.91
N LYS A 27 2.89 -25.20 1.13
CA LYS A 27 3.41 -26.28 0.28
C LYS A 27 3.00 -26.18 -1.18
N ASN A 28 1.96 -25.40 -1.48
CA ASN A 28 1.36 -25.29 -2.80
C ASN A 28 0.70 -23.92 -3.01
N LEU A 29 0.16 -23.70 -4.22
CA LEU A 29 -0.45 -22.42 -4.58
C LEU A 29 -1.75 -22.12 -3.83
N ASP A 30 -2.53 -23.15 -3.48
CA ASP A 30 -3.75 -22.99 -2.68
C ASP A 30 -3.42 -22.50 -1.25
N ASP A 31 -2.32 -22.99 -0.68
CA ASP A 31 -1.84 -22.49 0.62
C ASP A 31 -1.41 -21.03 0.55
N ILE A 32 -0.74 -20.60 -0.55
CA ILE A 32 -0.42 -19.20 -0.80
C ILE A 32 -1.69 -18.37 -0.83
N GLN A 33 -2.71 -18.80 -1.57
CA GLN A 33 -3.98 -18.09 -1.66
C GLN A 33 -4.70 -17.99 -0.30
N LYS A 34 -4.76 -19.08 0.46
CA LYS A 34 -5.33 -19.07 1.81
C LYS A 34 -4.64 -18.08 2.74
N TYR A 35 -3.30 -18.06 2.71
CA TYR A 35 -2.54 -17.12 3.52
C TYR A 35 -2.76 -15.67 3.05
N THR A 36 -2.82 -15.42 1.74
CA THR A 36 -3.13 -14.10 1.19
C THR A 36 -4.53 -13.64 1.63
N VAL A 37 -5.56 -14.49 1.54
CA VAL A 37 -6.92 -14.17 2.07
C VAL A 37 -6.89 -13.79 3.54
N LYS A 38 -6.15 -14.55 4.37
CA LYS A 38 -5.98 -14.22 5.80
C LYS A 38 -5.39 -12.82 5.95
N LYS A 39 -4.32 -12.52 5.23
CA LYS A 39 -3.63 -11.22 5.35
C LYS A 39 -4.47 -10.05 4.82
N THR A 40 -5.20 -10.23 3.73
CA THR A 40 -6.17 -9.25 3.23
C THR A 40 -7.23 -8.92 4.29
N LYS A 41 -7.77 -9.93 4.99
CA LYS A 41 -8.72 -9.72 6.10
C LYS A 41 -8.11 -8.99 7.30
N ASP A 42 -6.82 -9.16 7.53
CA ASP A 42 -6.05 -8.43 8.56
C ASP A 42 -5.67 -7.00 8.10
N GLY A 43 -6.08 -6.56 6.90
CA GLY A 43 -5.72 -5.26 6.33
C GLY A 43 -4.30 -5.19 5.74
N SER A 44 -3.65 -6.34 5.54
CA SER A 44 -2.29 -6.42 5.00
C SER A 44 -2.30 -6.87 3.55
N LYS A 45 -1.63 -6.12 2.67
CA LYS A 45 -1.44 -6.42 1.25
C LYS A 45 -0.23 -7.33 1.05
N LEU A 46 -0.32 -8.23 0.08
CA LEU A 46 0.80 -9.07 -0.39
C LEU A 46 0.95 -9.00 -1.91
N LEU A 47 0.91 -10.17 -2.59
CA LEU A 47 1.11 -10.27 -4.06
C LEU A 47 -0.10 -9.80 -4.86
N TYR A 48 -1.30 -9.84 -4.32
CA TYR A 48 -2.53 -9.32 -4.90
C TYR A 48 -3.50 -8.99 -3.77
N ASP A 49 -4.36 -8.02 -4.03
CA ASP A 49 -5.33 -7.56 -3.06
C ASP A 49 -6.49 -6.83 -3.76
N TRP A 50 -7.47 -6.43 -2.99
CA TRP A 50 -8.59 -5.64 -3.45
C TRP A 50 -8.82 -4.42 -2.55
N SER A 51 -9.48 -3.42 -3.08
CA SER A 51 -9.92 -2.25 -2.33
C SER A 51 -11.28 -1.77 -2.81
N VAL A 52 -11.91 -0.91 -2.01
CA VAL A 52 -13.09 -0.14 -2.40
C VAL A 52 -12.66 1.29 -2.67
N ALA A 53 -12.99 1.81 -3.82
CA ALA A 53 -12.76 3.21 -4.17
C ALA A 53 -13.94 3.75 -4.97
N THR A 54 -13.98 5.07 -5.15
CA THR A 54 -14.95 5.71 -6.05
C THR A 54 -14.77 5.17 -7.46
N ASP A 55 -15.88 4.78 -8.09
CA ASP A 55 -15.87 4.35 -9.49
C ASP A 55 -15.35 5.47 -10.39
N LEU A 56 -14.31 5.17 -11.17
CA LEU A 56 -13.66 6.14 -12.05
C LEU A 56 -14.57 6.62 -13.21
N ASN A 57 -15.60 5.84 -13.54
CA ASN A 57 -16.55 6.15 -14.62
C ASN A 57 -17.84 6.78 -14.10
N ASP A 58 -18.18 6.55 -12.82
CA ASP A 58 -19.34 7.18 -12.16
C ASP A 58 -19.05 7.45 -10.68
N ALA A 59 -18.57 8.65 -10.40
CA ALA A 59 -18.20 9.10 -9.06
C ALA A 59 -19.34 9.11 -8.00
N ARG A 60 -20.57 8.72 -8.38
CA ARG A 60 -21.70 8.53 -7.46
C ARG A 60 -21.70 7.15 -6.82
N ASN A 61 -20.94 6.23 -7.39
CA ASN A 61 -20.84 4.83 -6.99
C ASN A 61 -19.44 4.50 -6.47
N TYR A 62 -19.37 3.40 -5.73
CA TYR A 62 -18.12 2.75 -5.36
C TYR A 62 -17.93 1.50 -6.22
N GLY A 63 -16.67 1.21 -6.55
CA GLY A 63 -16.27 0.00 -7.25
C GLY A 63 -15.29 -0.84 -6.43
N ILE A 64 -15.17 -2.10 -6.79
CA ILE A 64 -14.12 -2.99 -6.30
C ILE A 64 -12.95 -2.92 -7.26
N PHE A 65 -11.77 -2.70 -6.72
CA PHE A 65 -10.52 -2.59 -7.46
C PHE A 65 -9.62 -3.77 -7.10
N LEU A 66 -9.04 -4.42 -8.11
CA LEU A 66 -7.86 -5.26 -7.92
C LEU A 66 -6.63 -4.35 -7.99
N VAL A 67 -5.91 -4.28 -6.88
CA VAL A 67 -4.87 -3.28 -6.66
C VAL A 67 -3.46 -3.86 -6.85
N ASN A 68 -2.46 -2.98 -6.89
CA ASN A 68 -1.06 -3.34 -7.05
C ASN A 68 -0.54 -4.25 -5.91
N PRO A 69 0.44 -5.12 -6.20
CA PRO A 69 1.13 -5.91 -5.17
C PRO A 69 1.94 -5.03 -4.22
N LYS A 70 2.29 -5.57 -3.06
CA LYS A 70 3.20 -4.93 -2.13
C LYS A 70 4.64 -5.12 -2.60
N LEU A 71 5.39 -4.03 -2.67
CA LEU A 71 6.84 -4.00 -2.81
C LEU A 71 7.47 -3.38 -1.57
N GLY A 72 8.74 -3.64 -1.33
CA GLY A 72 9.44 -3.03 -0.20
C GLY A 72 9.89 -1.60 -0.47
N LEU A 73 9.99 -1.19 -1.73
CA LEU A 73 10.29 0.16 -2.21
C LEU A 73 9.25 0.61 -3.23
N SER A 74 9.26 1.90 -3.59
CA SER A 74 8.50 2.41 -4.72
C SER A 74 8.94 1.71 -6.01
N ARG A 75 8.00 1.53 -6.92
CA ARG A 75 8.23 0.80 -8.20
C ARG A 75 9.39 1.36 -9.02
N SER A 76 9.58 2.69 -9.01
CA SER A 76 10.63 3.39 -9.73
C SER A 76 12.02 2.87 -9.40
N TYR A 77 12.33 2.55 -8.15
CA TYR A 77 13.62 1.97 -7.77
C TYR A 77 13.93 0.64 -8.47
N TYR A 78 12.91 -0.13 -8.85
CA TYR A 78 13.09 -1.39 -9.56
C TYR A 78 13.04 -1.24 -11.08
N GLN A 79 12.37 -0.20 -11.59
CA GLN A 79 12.13 0.02 -13.02
C GLN A 79 13.21 0.89 -13.68
N ASN A 80 13.78 1.83 -12.92
CA ASN A 80 14.86 2.68 -13.41
C ASN A 80 16.20 1.93 -13.40
N ASP A 81 17.17 2.46 -14.14
CA ASP A 81 18.55 1.90 -14.24
C ASP A 81 19.61 2.96 -13.86
N GLU A 82 19.21 3.94 -13.02
CA GLU A 82 20.07 5.00 -12.54
C GLU A 82 20.98 4.50 -11.42
N GLU A 83 22.16 5.11 -11.26
CA GLU A 83 23.12 4.68 -10.26
C GLU A 83 22.62 4.87 -8.83
N GLU A 84 21.91 5.98 -8.58
CA GLU A 84 21.29 6.27 -7.28
C GLU A 84 20.25 5.21 -6.89
N ASP A 85 19.45 4.73 -7.86
CA ASP A 85 18.46 3.67 -7.61
C ASP A 85 19.15 2.34 -7.28
N LYS A 86 20.28 2.02 -7.93
CA LYS A 86 21.09 0.84 -7.64
C LYS A 86 21.68 0.89 -6.24
N GLU A 87 22.20 2.03 -5.81
CA GLU A 87 22.70 2.21 -4.45
C GLU A 87 21.61 1.99 -3.40
N ILE A 88 20.40 2.50 -3.64
CA ILE A 88 19.25 2.25 -2.76
C ILE A 88 18.85 0.77 -2.74
N LEU A 89 18.85 0.10 -3.90
CA LEU A 89 18.57 -1.35 -3.97
C LEU A 89 19.61 -2.19 -3.23
N ASP A 90 20.88 -1.78 -3.25
CA ASP A 90 21.95 -2.44 -2.51
C ASP A 90 21.76 -2.28 -0.99
N GLU A 91 21.46 -1.07 -0.52
CA GLU A 91 21.12 -0.83 0.88
C GLU A 91 19.85 -1.56 1.30
N TYR A 92 18.86 -1.61 0.43
CA TYR A 92 17.64 -2.39 0.64
C TYR A 92 17.93 -3.88 0.76
N THR A 93 18.80 -4.42 -0.08
CA THR A 93 19.23 -5.83 0.00
C THR A 93 19.88 -6.14 1.34
N LYS A 94 20.71 -5.24 1.88
CA LYS A 94 21.29 -5.37 3.22
C LYS A 94 20.22 -5.34 4.31
N TYR A 95 19.22 -4.46 4.17
CA TYR A 95 18.09 -4.39 5.08
C TYR A 95 17.28 -5.70 5.08
N VAL A 96 16.96 -6.25 3.90
CA VAL A 96 16.27 -7.53 3.77
C VAL A 96 17.06 -8.66 4.43
N ASN A 97 18.38 -8.71 4.19
CA ASN A 97 19.28 -9.69 4.82
C ASN A 97 19.20 -9.64 6.35
N ASP A 98 19.30 -8.45 6.93
CA ASP A 98 19.29 -8.27 8.39
C ASP A 98 17.94 -8.68 9.00
N MET A 99 16.84 -8.29 8.35
CA MET A 99 15.49 -8.63 8.81
C MET A 99 15.23 -10.14 8.79
N LEU A 100 15.68 -10.84 7.74
CA LEU A 100 15.63 -12.30 7.70
C LEU A 100 16.51 -12.93 8.78
N GLY A 101 17.68 -12.35 9.07
CA GLY A 101 18.56 -12.77 10.15
C GLY A 101 17.89 -12.65 11.52
N TYR A 102 17.09 -11.62 11.76
CA TYR A 102 16.33 -11.46 13.01
C TYR A 102 15.22 -12.52 13.18
N LEU A 103 14.75 -13.11 12.09
CA LEU A 103 13.87 -14.28 12.12
C LEU A 103 14.59 -15.60 12.39
N GLY A 104 15.92 -15.60 12.43
CA GLY A 104 16.74 -16.82 12.56
C GLY A 104 16.87 -17.62 11.28
N GLU A 105 16.54 -17.03 10.11
CA GLU A 105 16.71 -17.65 8.81
C GLU A 105 18.20 -17.90 8.49
N LYS A 106 18.47 -18.92 7.70
CA LYS A 106 19.82 -19.24 7.21
C LYS A 106 19.98 -18.76 5.76
N ASN A 107 21.22 -18.58 5.30
CA ASN A 107 21.56 -18.13 3.96
C ASN A 107 20.84 -16.82 3.59
N THR A 108 20.75 -15.91 4.54
CA THR A 108 19.92 -14.69 4.43
C THR A 108 20.40 -13.76 3.33
N GLU A 109 21.71 -13.69 3.04
CA GLU A 109 22.25 -12.90 1.94
C GLU A 109 21.75 -13.38 0.57
N GLU A 110 21.77 -14.69 0.34
CA GLU A 110 21.24 -15.28 -0.91
C GLU A 110 19.74 -15.08 -1.03
N LYS A 111 19.00 -15.29 0.07
CA LYS A 111 17.55 -15.05 0.14
C LYS A 111 17.20 -13.59 -0.13
N ALA A 112 17.94 -12.63 0.45
CA ALA A 112 17.73 -11.21 0.22
C ALA A 112 17.90 -10.83 -1.25
N LYS A 113 18.96 -11.30 -1.90
CA LYS A 113 19.17 -11.10 -3.34
C LYS A 113 18.02 -11.69 -4.18
N LYS A 114 17.53 -12.87 -3.81
CA LYS A 114 16.38 -13.50 -4.50
C LYS A 114 15.09 -12.73 -4.30
N ILE A 115 14.84 -12.21 -3.11
CA ILE A 115 13.65 -11.39 -2.82
C ILE A 115 13.69 -10.10 -3.64
N VAL A 116 14.81 -9.38 -3.66
CA VAL A 116 14.93 -8.13 -4.44
C VAL A 116 14.80 -8.41 -5.95
N ALA A 117 15.39 -9.50 -6.45
CA ALA A 117 15.21 -9.93 -7.83
C ALA A 117 13.74 -10.30 -8.14
N PHE A 118 13.04 -10.95 -7.20
CA PHE A 118 11.62 -11.28 -7.33
C PHE A 118 10.74 -10.02 -7.35
N GLU A 119 11.01 -9.05 -6.50
CA GLU A 119 10.31 -7.75 -6.52
C GLU A 119 10.59 -6.99 -7.81
N LYS A 120 11.81 -7.07 -8.35
CA LYS A 120 12.15 -6.50 -9.66
C LYS A 120 11.37 -7.19 -10.81
N GLU A 121 11.18 -8.50 -10.77
CA GLU A 121 10.32 -9.21 -11.72
C GLU A 121 8.85 -8.77 -11.63
N ILE A 122 8.33 -8.58 -10.42
CA ILE A 122 6.99 -8.03 -10.22
C ILE A 122 6.90 -6.62 -10.86
N ALA A 123 7.85 -5.75 -10.56
CA ALA A 123 7.84 -4.36 -11.01
C ALA A 123 7.85 -4.20 -12.54
N LYS A 124 8.37 -5.17 -13.30
CA LYS A 124 8.33 -5.17 -14.78
C LYS A 124 6.92 -5.16 -15.37
N PHE A 125 5.95 -5.62 -14.60
CA PHE A 125 4.56 -5.70 -15.02
C PHE A 125 3.69 -4.57 -14.47
N LEU A 126 4.24 -3.72 -13.59
CA LEU A 126 3.54 -2.57 -13.03
C LEU A 126 3.64 -1.36 -13.96
N LEU A 127 2.66 -0.50 -13.89
CA LEU A 127 2.71 0.83 -14.51
C LEU A 127 3.91 1.60 -13.96
N THR A 128 4.51 2.47 -14.78
CA THR A 128 5.51 3.42 -14.28
C THR A 128 4.82 4.54 -13.48
N ASP A 129 5.61 5.33 -12.73
CA ASP A 129 5.06 6.47 -12.00
C ASP A 129 4.41 7.48 -12.96
N GLU A 130 4.99 7.73 -14.15
CA GLU A 130 4.41 8.57 -15.20
C GLU A 130 3.10 7.98 -15.77
N GLU A 131 3.04 6.66 -16.00
CA GLU A 131 1.83 6.00 -16.49
C GLU A 131 0.69 6.04 -15.46
N GLN A 132 0.97 6.13 -14.17
CA GLN A 132 -0.05 6.28 -13.11
C GLN A 132 -0.73 7.63 -13.12
N ASP A 133 -0.16 8.66 -13.73
CA ASP A 133 -0.80 9.97 -13.92
C ASP A 133 -1.89 9.92 -15.01
N ASP A 134 -1.88 8.89 -15.86
CA ASP A 134 -2.88 8.68 -16.90
C ASP A 134 -3.97 7.70 -16.43
N ILE A 135 -5.14 8.24 -16.08
CA ILE A 135 -6.30 7.46 -15.63
C ILE A 135 -6.68 6.34 -16.61
N THR A 136 -6.42 6.50 -17.91
CA THR A 136 -6.76 5.49 -18.92
C THR A 136 -5.93 4.22 -18.80
N LYS A 137 -4.79 4.29 -18.12
CA LYS A 137 -3.87 3.15 -17.90
C LYS A 137 -4.34 2.23 -16.77
N TYR A 138 -4.94 2.80 -15.71
CA TYR A 138 -5.39 2.03 -14.54
C TYR A 138 -6.92 1.91 -14.42
N ASN A 139 -7.68 2.52 -15.33
CA ASN A 139 -9.13 2.36 -15.42
C ASN A 139 -9.50 1.21 -16.38
N ASN A 140 -9.45 -0.02 -15.88
CA ASN A 140 -9.73 -1.21 -16.65
C ASN A 140 -10.93 -1.98 -16.05
N PRO A 141 -12.18 -1.44 -16.20
CA PRO A 141 -13.38 -2.11 -15.70
C PRO A 141 -13.68 -3.37 -16.52
N MET A 142 -13.88 -4.49 -15.83
CA MET A 142 -14.21 -5.76 -16.46
C MET A 142 -14.95 -6.70 -15.51
N LYS A 143 -15.48 -7.80 -16.06
CA LYS A 143 -16.04 -8.87 -15.22
C LYS A 143 -14.95 -9.66 -14.52
N VAL A 144 -15.20 -10.06 -13.28
CA VAL A 144 -14.31 -10.96 -12.53
C VAL A 144 -14.04 -12.24 -13.33
N SER A 145 -15.06 -12.77 -14.04
CA SER A 145 -14.92 -13.95 -14.91
C SER A 145 -13.99 -13.74 -16.12
N GLU A 146 -13.78 -12.51 -16.56
CA GLU A 146 -12.90 -12.19 -17.69
C GLU A 146 -11.43 -12.20 -17.23
N ILE A 147 -11.13 -11.52 -16.13
CA ILE A 147 -9.77 -11.56 -15.58
C ILE A 147 -9.40 -12.96 -15.08
N ALA A 148 -10.33 -13.70 -14.48
CA ALA A 148 -10.11 -15.06 -14.01
C ALA A 148 -9.74 -16.05 -15.14
N LYS A 149 -10.20 -15.84 -16.36
CA LYS A 149 -9.80 -16.67 -17.52
C LYS A 149 -8.33 -16.50 -17.90
N LYS A 150 -7.72 -15.37 -17.53
CA LYS A 150 -6.31 -15.05 -17.86
C LYS A 150 -5.34 -15.56 -16.80
N ILE A 151 -5.83 -15.93 -15.61
CA ILE A 151 -5.03 -16.36 -14.46
C ILE A 151 -5.39 -17.81 -14.12
N LYS A 152 -4.39 -18.68 -14.09
CA LYS A 152 -4.57 -20.12 -13.82
C LYS A 152 -4.12 -20.52 -12.42
N ASN A 153 -3.10 -19.86 -11.90
CA ASN A 153 -2.44 -20.24 -10.65
C ASN A 153 -3.05 -19.59 -9.41
N VAL A 154 -3.94 -18.60 -9.61
CA VAL A 154 -4.70 -17.95 -8.55
C VAL A 154 -6.18 -17.95 -8.95
N ASP A 155 -7.04 -18.45 -8.10
CA ASP A 155 -8.50 -18.37 -8.28
C ASP A 155 -8.99 -17.02 -7.73
N ILE A 156 -9.02 -16.01 -8.61
CA ILE A 156 -9.45 -14.64 -8.26
C ILE A 156 -10.91 -14.60 -7.79
N GLN A 157 -11.78 -15.43 -8.36
CA GLN A 157 -13.20 -15.48 -7.93
C GLN A 157 -13.30 -16.02 -6.50
N LYS A 158 -12.60 -17.11 -6.22
CA LYS A 158 -12.54 -17.68 -4.87
C LYS A 158 -11.87 -16.73 -3.89
N PHE A 159 -10.77 -16.06 -4.29
CA PHE A 159 -10.08 -15.07 -3.48
C PHE A 159 -11.04 -13.96 -3.01
N LEU A 160 -11.75 -13.32 -3.93
CA LEU A 160 -12.71 -12.26 -3.60
C LEU A 160 -13.81 -12.78 -2.68
N LYS A 161 -14.40 -13.93 -3.01
CA LYS A 161 -15.44 -14.56 -2.16
C LYS A 161 -14.94 -14.86 -0.75
N ASP A 162 -13.78 -15.49 -0.63
CA ASP A 162 -13.19 -15.84 0.67
C ASP A 162 -12.78 -14.59 1.46
N ALA A 163 -12.42 -13.49 0.78
CA ALA A 163 -12.17 -12.19 1.40
C ALA A 163 -13.47 -11.45 1.81
N GLY A 164 -14.64 -12.00 1.49
CA GLY A 164 -15.94 -11.41 1.83
C GLY A 164 -16.50 -10.45 0.78
N VAL A 165 -15.91 -10.42 -0.42
CA VAL A 165 -16.33 -9.56 -1.52
C VAL A 165 -17.22 -10.34 -2.48
N ASN A 166 -18.46 -9.87 -2.64
CA ASN A 166 -19.43 -10.43 -3.58
C ASN A 166 -19.68 -9.43 -4.70
N THR A 167 -19.02 -9.59 -5.82
CA THR A 167 -19.12 -8.72 -7.00
C THR A 167 -18.89 -9.50 -8.29
N ASP A 168 -19.58 -9.09 -9.36
CA ASP A 168 -19.34 -9.60 -10.70
C ASP A 168 -18.38 -8.73 -11.51
N ASN A 169 -18.11 -7.51 -11.05
CA ASN A 169 -17.31 -6.52 -11.74
C ASN A 169 -16.18 -6.00 -10.85
N VAL A 170 -15.04 -5.76 -11.46
CA VAL A 170 -13.86 -5.15 -10.83
C VAL A 170 -13.22 -4.14 -11.78
N ASN A 171 -12.51 -3.17 -11.23
CA ASN A 171 -11.51 -2.41 -11.97
C ASN A 171 -10.13 -2.99 -11.67
N VAL A 172 -9.35 -3.31 -12.69
CA VAL A 172 -7.99 -3.85 -12.53
C VAL A 172 -6.98 -2.74 -12.75
N GLU A 173 -6.38 -2.23 -11.66
CA GLU A 173 -5.42 -1.11 -11.73
C GLU A 173 -4.16 -1.49 -12.52
N GLU A 174 -3.59 -2.63 -12.23
CA GLU A 174 -2.35 -3.12 -12.84
C GLU A 174 -2.65 -4.27 -13.81
N LEU A 175 -3.38 -3.98 -14.90
CA LEU A 175 -3.88 -5.01 -15.81
C LEU A 175 -2.77 -5.94 -16.31
N LYS A 176 -1.64 -5.39 -16.75
CA LYS A 176 -0.49 -6.15 -17.24
C LYS A 176 0.07 -7.10 -16.16
N TYR A 177 0.09 -6.66 -14.89
CA TYR A 177 0.50 -7.50 -13.77
C TYR A 177 -0.44 -8.69 -13.56
N TYR A 178 -1.73 -8.44 -13.48
CA TYR A 178 -2.72 -9.51 -13.28
C TYR A 178 -2.75 -10.49 -14.45
N GLU A 179 -2.60 -10.03 -15.70
CA GLU A 179 -2.47 -10.91 -16.87
C GLU A 179 -1.19 -11.78 -16.87
N ASN A 180 -0.16 -11.38 -16.13
CA ASN A 180 1.09 -12.12 -15.98
C ASN A 180 1.29 -12.74 -14.59
N LEU A 181 0.23 -12.77 -13.75
CA LEU A 181 0.32 -13.22 -12.38
C LEU A 181 0.88 -14.66 -12.26
N ASP A 182 0.58 -15.53 -13.23
CA ASP A 182 1.10 -16.91 -13.29
C ASP A 182 2.63 -16.98 -13.45
N LYS A 183 3.29 -15.94 -13.98
CA LYS A 183 4.75 -15.87 -14.05
C LYS A 183 5.37 -15.57 -12.69
N ILE A 184 4.64 -14.87 -11.85
CA ILE A 184 5.07 -14.50 -10.51
C ILE A 184 4.68 -15.59 -9.51
N ILE A 185 3.40 -16.01 -9.52
CA ILE A 185 2.87 -17.01 -8.60
C ILE A 185 2.81 -18.37 -9.29
N ASN A 186 3.82 -19.19 -9.06
CA ASN A 186 3.92 -20.56 -9.58
C ASN A 186 4.75 -21.43 -8.64
N MET A 187 4.73 -22.74 -8.88
CA MET A 187 5.43 -23.72 -8.02
C MET A 187 6.95 -23.53 -8.00
N SER A 188 7.55 -23.02 -9.10
CA SER A 188 9.01 -22.77 -9.15
C SER A 188 9.41 -21.61 -8.25
N ASN A 189 8.50 -20.68 -7.98
CA ASN A 189 8.73 -19.51 -7.15
C ASN A 189 8.30 -19.70 -5.68
N ILE A 190 7.77 -20.88 -5.30
CA ILE A 190 7.14 -21.05 -3.97
C ILE A 190 8.09 -20.69 -2.81
N GLU A 191 9.36 -21.05 -2.88
CA GLU A 191 10.32 -20.75 -1.83
C GLU A 191 10.66 -19.26 -1.75
N VAL A 192 10.86 -18.58 -2.88
CA VAL A 192 11.09 -17.13 -2.86
C VAL A 192 9.83 -16.36 -2.43
N ILE A 193 8.64 -16.86 -2.76
CA ILE A 193 7.37 -16.28 -2.29
C ILE A 193 7.27 -16.39 -0.77
N LYS A 194 7.63 -17.54 -0.18
CA LYS A 194 7.66 -17.71 1.28
C LYS A 194 8.67 -16.78 1.94
N ASP A 195 9.87 -16.68 1.40
CA ASP A 195 10.90 -15.78 1.92
C ASP A 195 10.48 -14.31 1.79
N TYR A 196 9.87 -13.91 0.67
CA TYR A 196 9.25 -12.59 0.48
C TYR A 196 8.15 -12.32 1.54
N MET A 197 7.24 -13.28 1.75
CA MET A 197 6.17 -13.15 2.76
C MET A 197 6.73 -12.98 4.17
N LYS A 198 7.78 -13.75 4.54
CA LYS A 198 8.47 -13.59 5.83
C LYS A 198 9.09 -12.20 5.98
N PHE A 199 9.77 -11.74 4.93
CA PHE A 199 10.35 -10.41 4.92
C PHE A 199 9.27 -9.32 5.04
N GLN A 200 8.19 -9.39 4.25
CA GLN A 200 7.10 -8.43 4.35
C GLN A 200 6.43 -8.44 5.72
N LEU A 201 6.34 -9.61 6.36
CA LEU A 201 5.78 -9.74 7.70
C LEU A 201 6.64 -9.03 8.75
N ILE A 202 7.95 -9.32 8.82
CA ILE A 202 8.83 -8.69 9.83
C ILE A 202 9.02 -7.21 9.54
N SER A 203 9.20 -6.81 8.28
CA SER A 203 9.36 -5.41 7.90
C SER A 203 8.11 -4.59 8.21
N GLY A 204 6.92 -5.10 7.87
CA GLY A 204 5.64 -4.45 8.18
C GLY A 204 5.31 -4.38 9.66
N SER A 205 5.86 -5.32 10.47
CA SER A 205 5.66 -5.34 11.92
C SER A 205 6.78 -4.65 12.70
N ALA A 206 7.84 -4.18 12.05
CA ALA A 206 9.05 -3.69 12.71
C ALA A 206 8.80 -2.60 13.76
N GLY A 207 7.80 -1.73 13.52
CA GLY A 207 7.43 -0.67 14.45
C GLY A 207 6.96 -1.15 15.82
N ILE A 208 6.37 -2.34 15.90
CA ILE A 208 5.77 -2.91 17.12
C ILE A 208 6.59 -4.05 17.74
N LEU A 209 7.61 -4.55 17.05
CA LEU A 209 8.54 -5.56 17.55
C LEU A 209 9.59 -4.96 18.49
N ASP A 210 10.67 -5.69 18.78
CA ASP A 210 11.77 -5.20 19.62
C ASP A 210 12.47 -3.95 19.06
N GLU A 211 13.21 -3.26 19.93
CA GLU A 211 13.89 -2.01 19.52
C GLU A 211 15.00 -2.25 18.49
N LYS A 212 15.64 -3.43 18.49
CA LYS A 212 16.64 -3.78 17.47
C LYS A 212 16.02 -3.81 16.08
N THR A 213 14.92 -4.54 15.91
CA THR A 213 14.18 -4.65 14.65
C THR A 213 13.62 -3.31 14.20
N SER A 214 13.03 -2.57 15.15
CA SER A 214 12.45 -1.26 14.92
C SER A 214 13.51 -0.20 14.54
N ASN A 215 14.69 -0.21 15.17
CA ASN A 215 15.80 0.68 14.83
C ASN A 215 16.36 0.36 13.44
N ARG A 216 16.53 -0.92 13.10
CA ARG A 216 17.02 -1.30 11.77
C ARG A 216 16.09 -0.84 10.64
N SER A 217 14.78 -0.93 10.88
CA SER A 217 13.79 -0.37 9.94
C SER A 217 13.93 1.14 9.79
N PHE A 218 14.12 1.88 10.88
CA PHE A 218 14.37 3.32 10.83
C PHE A 218 15.68 3.67 10.12
N GLU A 219 16.76 2.89 10.32
CA GLU A 219 18.02 3.13 9.64
C GLU A 219 17.89 3.03 8.13
N PHE A 220 17.08 2.13 7.64
CA PHE A 220 16.84 2.05 6.20
C PHE A 220 15.79 3.08 5.73
N TYR A 221 14.53 2.94 6.13
CA TYR A 221 13.44 3.79 5.63
C TYR A 221 13.52 5.25 6.11
N GLY A 222 14.01 5.45 7.32
CA GLY A 222 14.14 6.78 7.89
C GLY A 222 15.41 7.50 7.42
N LYS A 223 16.58 6.89 7.63
CA LYS A 223 17.86 7.55 7.32
C LYS A 223 18.21 7.44 5.84
N VAL A 224 18.32 6.23 5.31
CA VAL A 224 18.79 6.01 3.93
C VAL A 224 17.77 6.55 2.93
N LEU A 225 16.51 6.11 3.04
CA LEU A 225 15.51 6.42 2.03
C LEU A 225 14.90 7.83 2.18
N SER A 226 14.64 8.28 3.42
CA SER A 226 13.96 9.57 3.69
C SER A 226 14.89 10.67 4.20
N GLY A 227 16.21 10.44 4.33
CA GLY A 227 17.20 11.44 4.75
C GLY A 227 17.04 11.96 6.19
N ARG A 228 16.26 11.28 7.03
CA ARG A 228 16.03 11.70 8.42
C ARG A 228 17.31 11.48 9.23
N LYS A 229 17.68 12.47 10.07
CA LYS A 229 18.90 12.39 10.90
C LYS A 229 18.67 11.59 12.18
N GLU A 230 17.52 11.78 12.81
CA GLU A 230 17.19 11.22 14.12
C GLU A 230 15.81 10.59 14.11
N ARG A 231 15.63 9.59 14.95
CA ARG A 231 14.35 8.94 15.20
C ARG A 231 13.55 9.75 16.21
N ASP A 232 12.25 9.87 16.00
CA ASP A 232 11.38 10.53 16.96
C ASP A 232 11.41 9.83 18.33
N ALA A 233 11.22 10.63 19.39
CA ALA A 233 11.07 10.12 20.75
C ALA A 233 9.94 9.07 20.81
N ILE A 234 10.05 8.12 21.74
CA ILE A 234 9.13 6.98 21.82
C ILE A 234 7.70 7.44 22.10
N GLU A 235 7.51 8.53 22.84
CA GLU A 235 6.20 9.10 23.14
C GLU A 235 5.52 9.62 21.88
N LYS A 236 6.30 10.30 21.00
CA LYS A 236 5.78 10.77 19.72
C LYS A 236 5.42 9.60 18.81
N ARG A 237 6.30 8.59 18.71
CA ARG A 237 6.03 7.37 17.92
C ARG A 237 4.79 6.63 18.40
N ALA A 238 4.56 6.59 19.74
CA ALA A 238 3.37 5.98 20.31
C ALA A 238 2.11 6.77 19.97
N LEU A 239 2.19 8.10 19.98
CA LEU A 239 1.08 8.96 19.58
C LEU A 239 0.77 8.82 18.08
N ASP A 240 1.78 8.82 17.24
CA ASP A 240 1.63 8.61 15.80
C ASP A 240 0.96 7.26 15.51
N PHE A 241 1.41 6.18 16.16
CA PHE A 241 0.80 4.84 16.04
C PHE A 241 -0.68 4.83 16.45
N VAL A 242 -1.04 5.45 17.59
CA VAL A 242 -2.44 5.55 18.02
C VAL A 242 -3.26 6.39 17.06
N SER A 243 -2.69 7.47 16.52
CA SER A 243 -3.36 8.35 15.55
C SER A 243 -3.58 7.66 14.20
N GLU A 244 -2.68 6.78 13.80
CA GLU A 244 -2.77 5.99 12.58
C GLU A 244 -3.86 4.90 12.69
N GLU A 245 -3.88 4.18 13.81
CA GLU A 245 -4.82 3.07 14.03
C GLU A 245 -6.23 3.53 14.47
N LEU A 246 -6.32 4.63 15.22
CA LEU A 246 -7.55 5.12 15.84
C LEU A 246 -7.85 6.59 15.47
N GLY A 247 -7.41 7.04 14.29
CA GLY A 247 -7.44 8.44 13.88
C GLY A 247 -8.79 9.12 13.98
N GLU A 248 -9.87 8.44 13.60
CA GLU A 248 -11.24 8.98 13.71
C GLU A 248 -11.65 9.25 15.15
N ILE A 249 -11.30 8.36 16.08
CA ILE A 249 -11.64 8.51 17.52
C ILE A 249 -10.77 9.61 18.13
N VAL A 250 -9.47 9.61 17.85
CA VAL A 250 -8.55 10.67 18.31
C VAL A 250 -8.94 12.02 17.73
N GLY A 251 -9.29 12.04 16.44
CA GLY A 251 -9.77 13.25 15.75
C GLY A 251 -11.02 13.84 16.39
N LYS A 252 -11.96 13.01 16.81
CA LYS A 252 -13.15 13.49 17.54
C LYS A 252 -12.78 14.22 18.83
N VAL A 253 -11.92 13.62 19.65
CA VAL A 253 -11.46 14.24 20.91
C VAL A 253 -10.67 15.53 20.65
N TYR A 254 -9.85 15.54 19.60
CA TYR A 254 -9.10 16.72 19.18
C TYR A 254 -10.05 17.87 18.78
N VAL A 255 -11.05 17.58 17.96
CA VAL A 255 -12.03 18.57 17.48
C VAL A 255 -12.82 19.14 18.66
N GLU A 256 -13.28 18.31 19.59
CA GLU A 256 -14.02 18.77 20.79
C GLU A 256 -13.22 19.78 21.62
N LYS A 257 -11.89 19.65 21.64
CA LYS A 257 -11.00 20.51 22.45
C LYS A 257 -10.42 21.70 21.71
N ASN A 258 -10.18 21.57 20.41
CA ASN A 258 -9.34 22.51 19.66
C ASN A 258 -10.03 23.14 18.45
N PHE A 259 -11.22 22.69 18.06
CA PHE A 259 -11.92 23.19 16.87
C PHE A 259 -13.33 23.68 17.26
N SER A 260 -13.44 24.96 17.59
CA SER A 260 -14.70 25.59 18.02
C SER A 260 -15.73 25.67 16.87
N ALA A 261 -17.00 25.78 17.22
CA ALA A 261 -18.09 26.04 16.26
C ALA A 261 -17.85 27.34 15.44
N GLU A 262 -17.22 28.36 16.07
CA GLU A 262 -16.83 29.59 15.38
C GLU A 262 -15.71 29.34 14.37
N ALA A 263 -14.68 28.58 14.71
CA ALA A 263 -13.61 28.18 13.77
C ALA A 263 -14.18 27.43 12.56
N LYS A 264 -15.13 26.51 12.78
CA LYS A 264 -15.85 25.81 11.71
C LYS A 264 -16.59 26.79 10.81
N LYS A 265 -17.36 27.72 11.39
CA LYS A 265 -18.10 28.74 10.62
C LYS A 265 -17.18 29.61 9.78
N ASN A 266 -16.07 30.07 10.37
CA ASN A 266 -15.08 30.91 9.67
C ASN A 266 -14.43 30.12 8.51
N THR A 267 -14.13 28.84 8.70
CA THR A 267 -13.59 27.97 7.65
C THR A 267 -14.60 27.78 6.53
N GLU A 268 -15.87 27.55 6.84
CA GLU A 268 -16.95 27.44 5.85
C GLU A 268 -17.16 28.72 5.07
N GLU A 269 -17.05 29.86 5.71
CA GLU A 269 -17.13 31.17 5.06
C GLU A 269 -15.93 31.39 4.14
N MET A 270 -14.72 31.06 4.59
CA MET A 270 -13.52 31.12 3.73
C MET A 270 -13.68 30.25 2.49
N ILE A 271 -14.14 29.02 2.60
CA ILE A 271 -14.40 28.13 1.46
C ILE A 271 -15.41 28.74 0.50
N LYS A 272 -16.46 29.39 1.05
CA LYS A 272 -17.45 30.11 0.21
C LYS A 272 -16.79 31.21 -0.65
N TYR A 273 -15.93 32.04 -0.04
CA TYR A 273 -15.23 33.09 -0.78
C TYR A 273 -14.22 32.53 -1.79
N ILE A 274 -13.54 31.44 -1.46
CA ILE A 274 -12.66 30.73 -2.42
C ILE A 274 -13.48 30.27 -3.63
N LYS A 275 -14.66 29.68 -3.41
CA LYS A 275 -15.55 29.25 -4.53
C LYS A 275 -15.99 30.42 -5.38
N ILE A 276 -16.33 31.57 -4.78
CA ILE A 276 -16.71 32.79 -5.51
C ILE A 276 -15.52 33.32 -6.34
N ALA A 277 -14.33 33.35 -5.75
CA ALA A 277 -13.11 33.76 -6.46
C ALA A 277 -12.81 32.83 -7.66
N PHE A 278 -12.93 31.52 -7.48
CA PHE A 278 -12.78 30.51 -8.53
C PHE A 278 -13.80 30.72 -9.66
N GLN A 279 -15.07 30.93 -9.29
CA GLN A 279 -16.15 31.22 -10.24
C GLN A 279 -15.85 32.43 -11.08
N ASN A 280 -15.42 33.54 -10.45
CA ASN A 280 -15.07 34.80 -11.16
C ASN A 280 -13.85 34.60 -12.08
N ARG A 281 -12.84 33.84 -11.59
CA ARG A 281 -11.66 33.54 -12.39
C ARG A 281 -12.02 32.72 -13.64
N ILE A 282 -12.81 31.65 -13.53
CA ILE A 282 -13.26 30.83 -14.65
C ILE A 282 -13.99 31.72 -15.71
N LYS A 283 -14.92 32.57 -15.25
CA LYS A 283 -15.67 33.46 -16.15
C LYS A 283 -14.75 34.39 -16.97
N ASN A 284 -13.64 34.83 -16.38
CA ASN A 284 -12.72 35.82 -16.98
C ASN A 284 -11.54 35.22 -17.75
N LEU A 285 -11.45 33.87 -17.83
CA LEU A 285 -10.39 33.22 -18.62
C LEU A 285 -10.57 33.49 -20.11
N THR A 286 -9.52 33.95 -20.76
CA THR A 286 -9.55 34.30 -22.18
C THR A 286 -9.21 33.17 -23.13
N TRP A 287 -8.51 32.14 -22.60
CA TRP A 287 -8.07 30.95 -23.35
C TRP A 287 -9.09 29.80 -23.38
N MET A 288 -10.11 29.87 -22.52
CA MET A 288 -11.12 28.81 -22.37
C MET A 288 -12.37 29.14 -23.19
N SER A 289 -12.89 28.18 -23.94
CA SER A 289 -14.15 28.34 -24.69
C SER A 289 -15.35 28.54 -23.73
N GLU A 290 -16.41 29.19 -24.20
CA GLU A 290 -17.63 29.42 -23.40
C GLU A 290 -18.30 28.12 -22.99
N GLU A 291 -18.26 27.05 -23.81
CA GLU A 291 -18.76 25.73 -23.50
C GLU A 291 -17.96 25.12 -22.36
N THR A 292 -16.63 25.19 -22.41
CA THR A 292 -15.75 24.67 -21.34
C THR A 292 -15.93 25.46 -20.05
N LYS A 293 -16.09 26.79 -20.11
CA LYS A 293 -16.40 27.62 -18.93
C LYS A 293 -17.70 27.19 -18.27
N LYS A 294 -18.74 26.93 -19.07
CA LYS A 294 -20.04 26.45 -18.57
C LYS A 294 -19.88 25.11 -17.84
N ALA A 295 -19.20 24.16 -18.43
CA ALA A 295 -18.92 22.86 -17.82
C ALA A 295 -18.10 22.98 -16.53
N ALA A 296 -17.06 23.83 -16.50
CA ALA A 296 -16.25 24.09 -15.31
C ALA A 296 -17.07 24.74 -14.19
N LEU A 297 -17.94 25.71 -14.50
CA LEU A 297 -18.83 26.33 -13.52
C LEU A 297 -19.87 25.35 -12.96
N GLU A 298 -20.41 24.47 -13.80
CA GLU A 298 -21.30 23.40 -13.38
C GLU A 298 -20.58 22.45 -12.42
N LYS A 299 -19.37 22.01 -12.75
CA LYS A 299 -18.53 21.18 -11.86
C LYS A 299 -18.28 21.88 -10.52
N LEU A 300 -17.90 23.16 -10.53
CA LEU A 300 -17.68 23.97 -9.32
C LEU A 300 -18.95 24.05 -8.45
N SER A 301 -20.14 24.18 -9.07
CA SER A 301 -21.41 24.25 -8.35
C SER A 301 -21.76 22.96 -7.58
N LYS A 302 -21.31 21.80 -8.12
CA LYS A 302 -21.55 20.47 -7.53
C LYS A 302 -20.56 20.12 -6.42
N LEU A 303 -19.53 20.94 -6.19
CA LEU A 303 -18.54 20.72 -5.14
C LEU A 303 -19.21 20.87 -3.76
N LYS A 304 -19.33 19.75 -3.04
CA LYS A 304 -19.87 19.71 -1.68
C LYS A 304 -18.76 19.94 -0.65
N LYS A 305 -19.15 20.39 0.54
CA LYS A 305 -18.26 20.53 1.72
C LYS A 305 -18.22 19.22 2.49
#